data_7148b43c131cce7211e2f2c0c6db8340
#
_entry.id   7148b43c131cce7211e2f2c0c6db8340
#
_cell.length_a   1.000
_cell.length_b   1.000
_cell.length_c   1.000
_cell.angle_alpha   90.00
_cell.angle_beta   90.00
_cell.angle_gamma   90.00
#
_symmetry.space_group_name_H-M   'P 1'
#
loop_
_entity.id
_entity.type
_entity.pdbx_description
1 polymer ?
#
loop_
_entity_poly.entity_id
_entity_poly.type
_entity_poly.pdbx_seq_one_letter_code
_entity_poly.pdbx_strand_id
1 'polypeptide(L)'
;MLPVNTGGHSAYQQTFVSAFLSLFPNPFVVPKATWDLIVKFWYLDLSETDTIMLNYYPKSGKPVKRLPSSLLRSYLLSIKLHITSITKWCELLKITPLFAILSGFPVDDTPGVGTFYDFFNRLWQSENNNYISQLKHKKEKVQKGKKQGDKTPCDTNSISAKLLPLLERIELPNTNPFYLIFRLYKEQFLDTSIRKGLITPNALCLAGDGTPVQTARLERSKRICGCDKNTHCNCKRKFSQPNCNWGWDSSRNKYFFGYHLYMFVAADSENDLPVFPMLERASRHDMLSFLHTFFSMKSYLSEFRIEKLFLDAAHDAYPVYDYCKTNDITPFIDLNPGKTGHFKYKNDFTIGNDGVPVCKMGLRMHHDGVEKAKHREKYRCPLANRKKGCFCEHPCSDSKYGRTVHLQQKDNPRLFNIPPRDSKEWKLEYTVEHLLKDQINVKK
;
A
#
# COMPACT_ATOMS: atom_id res chain seq x y z
N MET A 1 -30.35 18.30 6.03
CA MET A 1 -30.56 16.95 5.52
C MET A 1 -30.02 16.83 4.09
N LEU A 2 -29.60 15.66 3.66
CA LEU A 2 -29.31 15.43 2.24
C LEU A 2 -30.62 15.17 1.48
N PRO A 3 -30.74 15.64 0.21
CA PRO A 3 -31.88 15.30 -0.64
C PRO A 3 -31.81 13.81 -0.99
N VAL A 4 -32.95 13.12 -0.98
CA VAL A 4 -33.05 11.67 -1.26
C VAL A 4 -32.81 11.38 -2.75
N ASN A 5 -33.15 12.33 -3.63
CA ASN A 5 -32.91 12.18 -5.06
C ASN A 5 -32.01 13.31 -5.56
N THR A 6 -30.76 12.97 -5.87
CA THR A 6 -29.72 13.91 -6.31
C THR A 6 -29.57 13.95 -7.85
N GLY A 7 -30.38 13.18 -8.58
CA GLY A 7 -30.25 13.03 -10.03
C GLY A 7 -29.04 12.25 -10.50
N GLY A 8 -28.16 11.85 -9.58
CA GLY A 8 -27.01 11.00 -9.85
C GLY A 8 -25.97 11.63 -10.78
N HIS A 9 -25.12 10.75 -11.36
CA HIS A 9 -24.03 11.16 -12.26
C HIS A 9 -24.51 11.85 -13.55
N SER A 10 -25.60 11.35 -14.13
CA SER A 10 -26.16 11.92 -15.37
C SER A 10 -26.59 13.37 -15.20
N ALA A 11 -27.19 13.72 -14.05
CA ALA A 11 -27.58 15.13 -13.78
C ALA A 11 -26.35 16.04 -13.67
N TYR A 12 -25.28 15.55 -13.02
CA TYR A 12 -23.99 16.26 -12.99
C TYR A 12 -23.45 16.48 -14.42
N GLN A 13 -23.42 15.43 -15.25
CA GLN A 13 -22.93 15.52 -16.62
C GLN A 13 -23.70 16.50 -17.47
N GLN A 14 -25.04 16.50 -17.40
CA GLN A 14 -25.91 17.44 -18.13
C GLN A 14 -25.68 18.89 -17.67
N THR A 15 -25.62 19.12 -16.34
CA THR A 15 -25.36 20.44 -15.77
C THR A 15 -23.98 20.94 -16.18
N PHE A 16 -22.97 20.08 -16.16
CA PHE A 16 -21.63 20.42 -16.59
C PHE A 16 -21.59 20.83 -18.06
N VAL A 17 -22.16 20.05 -18.96
CA VAL A 17 -22.17 20.34 -20.41
C VAL A 17 -22.82 21.70 -20.68
N SER A 18 -23.99 21.96 -20.08
CA SER A 18 -24.70 23.25 -20.24
C SER A 18 -23.84 24.43 -19.75
N ALA A 19 -23.26 24.33 -18.58
CA ALA A 19 -22.40 25.37 -18.01
C ALA A 19 -21.09 25.54 -18.80
N PHE A 20 -20.50 24.44 -19.27
CA PHE A 20 -19.29 24.46 -20.06
C PHE A 20 -19.46 25.16 -21.41
N LEU A 21 -20.53 24.84 -22.15
CA LEU A 21 -20.83 25.49 -23.41
C LEU A 21 -21.18 26.99 -23.25
N SER A 22 -21.76 27.35 -22.11
CA SER A 22 -21.99 28.77 -21.76
C SER A 22 -20.67 29.53 -21.52
N LEU A 23 -19.67 28.89 -20.90
CA LEU A 23 -18.33 29.48 -20.66
C LEU A 23 -17.45 29.47 -21.91
N PHE A 24 -17.57 28.45 -22.73
CA PHE A 24 -16.75 28.18 -23.91
C PHE A 24 -17.66 27.93 -25.13
N PRO A 25 -18.27 28.98 -25.73
CA PRO A 25 -19.13 28.85 -26.91
C PRO A 25 -18.41 28.15 -28.08
N ASN A 26 -17.08 28.32 -28.15
CA ASN A 26 -16.24 27.58 -29.08
C ASN A 26 -15.31 26.65 -28.29
N PRO A 27 -15.68 25.36 -28.07
CA PRO A 27 -14.87 24.43 -27.27
C PRO A 27 -13.52 24.07 -27.89
N PHE A 28 -13.30 24.30 -29.19
CA PHE A 28 -12.03 24.03 -29.87
C PHE A 28 -10.87 24.92 -29.42
N VAL A 29 -11.13 26.02 -28.73
CA VAL A 29 -10.09 26.89 -28.16
C VAL A 29 -9.52 26.34 -26.84
N VAL A 30 -10.10 25.29 -26.26
CA VAL A 30 -9.66 24.72 -25.00
C VAL A 30 -8.39 23.86 -25.22
N PRO A 31 -7.27 24.12 -24.50
CA PRO A 31 -6.04 23.37 -24.66
C PRO A 31 -6.22 21.88 -24.35
N LYS A 32 -5.43 21.02 -25.02
CA LYS A 32 -5.48 19.56 -24.84
C LYS A 32 -5.34 19.11 -23.36
N ALA A 33 -4.38 19.69 -22.63
CA ALA A 33 -4.19 19.36 -21.21
C ALA A 33 -5.43 19.66 -20.36
N THR A 34 -6.16 20.72 -20.70
CA THR A 34 -7.45 21.08 -20.05
C THR A 34 -8.55 20.08 -20.44
N TRP A 35 -8.57 19.65 -21.70
CA TRP A 35 -9.49 18.59 -22.16
C TRP A 35 -9.27 17.27 -21.43
N ASP A 36 -8.01 16.84 -21.24
CA ASP A 36 -7.69 15.63 -20.49
C ASP A 36 -8.21 15.70 -19.05
N LEU A 37 -8.12 16.87 -18.43
CA LEU A 37 -8.69 17.11 -17.10
C LEU A 37 -10.22 17.05 -17.11
N ILE A 38 -10.86 17.73 -18.07
CA ILE A 38 -12.33 17.76 -18.24
C ILE A 38 -12.86 16.34 -18.39
N VAL A 39 -12.31 15.58 -19.32
CA VAL A 39 -12.74 14.21 -19.60
C VAL A 39 -12.64 13.32 -18.35
N LYS A 40 -11.51 13.38 -17.63
CA LYS A 40 -11.33 12.60 -16.40
C LYS A 40 -12.38 12.91 -15.34
N PHE A 41 -12.68 14.19 -15.09
CA PHE A 41 -13.64 14.59 -14.06
C PHE A 41 -15.08 14.44 -14.52
N TRP A 42 -15.36 14.56 -15.80
CA TRP A 42 -16.67 14.35 -16.38
C TRP A 42 -17.10 12.87 -16.32
N TYR A 43 -16.16 11.93 -16.54
CA TYR A 43 -16.41 10.48 -16.40
C TYR A 43 -16.38 9.99 -14.94
N LEU A 44 -15.85 10.78 -14.01
CA LEU A 44 -15.70 10.38 -12.62
C LEU A 44 -17.07 10.36 -11.92
N ASP A 45 -17.64 9.15 -11.82
CA ASP A 45 -18.90 8.95 -11.09
C ASP A 45 -18.65 8.87 -9.59
N LEU A 46 -19.18 9.82 -8.85
CA LEU A 46 -19.13 9.91 -7.39
C LEU A 46 -20.52 9.93 -6.76
N SER A 47 -21.56 9.54 -7.49
CA SER A 47 -22.95 9.59 -7.03
C SER A 47 -23.18 8.75 -5.76
N GLU A 48 -22.51 7.60 -5.61
CA GLU A 48 -22.61 6.76 -4.42
C GLU A 48 -22.13 7.48 -3.15
N THR A 49 -21.30 8.54 -3.27
CA THR A 49 -20.89 9.34 -2.11
C THR A 49 -22.10 9.89 -1.37
N ASP A 50 -23.11 10.37 -2.10
CA ASP A 50 -24.30 10.97 -1.50
C ASP A 50 -25.12 9.94 -0.74
N THR A 51 -25.25 8.73 -1.28
CA THR A 51 -25.93 7.59 -0.66
C THR A 51 -25.20 7.13 0.60
N ILE A 52 -23.88 6.91 0.51
CA ILE A 52 -23.05 6.45 1.65
C ILE A 52 -23.08 7.50 2.78
N MET A 53 -23.04 8.78 2.42
CA MET A 53 -22.98 9.89 3.39
C MET A 53 -24.32 10.23 4.03
N LEU A 54 -25.44 9.67 3.58
CA LEU A 54 -26.77 9.96 4.15
C LEU A 54 -26.86 9.88 5.67
N ASN A 55 -26.25 8.84 6.24
CA ASN A 55 -26.28 8.59 7.68
C ASN A 55 -25.39 9.56 8.50
N TYR A 56 -24.56 10.36 7.82
CA TYR A 56 -23.64 11.32 8.42
C TYR A 56 -24.12 12.77 8.36
N TYR A 57 -25.35 12.96 7.86
CA TYR A 57 -26.05 14.24 7.82
C TYR A 57 -27.34 14.17 8.62
N PRO A 58 -27.82 15.30 9.17
CA PRO A 58 -29.09 15.33 9.89
C PRO A 58 -30.24 14.78 9.04
N LYS A 59 -31.11 13.99 9.65
CA LYS A 59 -32.31 13.44 8.98
C LYS A 59 -33.40 14.47 8.72
N SER A 60 -33.39 15.60 9.46
CA SER A 60 -34.37 16.69 9.35
C SER A 60 -33.66 18.03 9.32
N GLY A 61 -34.38 19.09 8.92
CA GLY A 61 -33.88 20.46 8.85
C GLY A 61 -33.66 20.95 7.43
N LYS A 62 -32.99 22.11 7.28
CA LYS A 62 -32.73 22.72 5.97
C LYS A 62 -31.89 21.80 5.08
N PRO A 63 -32.28 21.61 3.81
CA PRO A 63 -31.45 20.87 2.84
C PRO A 63 -30.06 21.48 2.72
N VAL A 64 -29.05 20.58 2.56
CA VAL A 64 -27.68 21.05 2.32
C VAL A 64 -27.60 21.72 0.94
N LYS A 65 -26.85 22.79 0.89
CA LYS A 65 -26.61 23.55 -0.34
C LYS A 65 -25.61 22.88 -1.26
N ARG A 66 -24.73 22.03 -0.72
CA ARG A 66 -23.64 21.33 -1.42
C ARG A 66 -23.71 19.84 -1.16
N LEU A 67 -23.73 19.05 -2.23
CA LEU A 67 -23.72 17.60 -2.15
C LEU A 67 -22.35 17.07 -1.74
N PRO A 68 -22.27 16.00 -0.96
CA PRO A 68 -21.01 15.31 -0.63
C PRO A 68 -20.23 14.90 -1.88
N SER A 69 -20.88 14.39 -2.92
CA SER A 69 -20.29 14.02 -4.19
C SER A 69 -19.57 15.19 -4.88
N SER A 70 -20.18 16.38 -4.88
CA SER A 70 -19.58 17.61 -5.42
C SER A 70 -18.39 18.08 -4.59
N LEU A 71 -18.48 18.00 -3.26
CA LEU A 71 -17.38 18.35 -2.35
C LEU A 71 -16.19 17.38 -2.51
N LEU A 72 -16.47 16.09 -2.62
CA LEU A 72 -15.44 15.07 -2.88
C LEU A 72 -14.78 15.29 -4.25
N ARG A 73 -15.57 15.50 -5.30
CA ARG A 73 -15.06 15.79 -6.65
C ARG A 73 -14.16 17.03 -6.66
N SER A 74 -14.61 18.10 -5.99
CA SER A 74 -13.83 19.33 -5.84
C SER A 74 -12.50 19.09 -5.10
N TYR A 75 -12.52 18.31 -4.04
CA TYR A 75 -11.30 17.96 -3.29
C TYR A 75 -10.35 17.09 -4.12
N LEU A 76 -10.85 16.10 -4.85
CA LEU A 76 -10.03 15.30 -5.78
C LEU A 76 -9.44 16.16 -6.91
N LEU A 77 -10.17 17.17 -7.39
CA LEU A 77 -9.66 18.13 -8.37
C LEU A 77 -8.51 18.96 -7.78
N SER A 78 -8.63 19.44 -6.54
CA SER A 78 -7.55 20.16 -5.87
C SER A 78 -6.28 19.32 -5.72
N ILE A 79 -6.43 18.03 -5.37
CA ILE A 79 -5.30 17.08 -5.27
C ILE A 79 -4.66 16.88 -6.65
N LYS A 80 -5.47 16.68 -7.70
CA LYS A 80 -4.97 16.51 -9.08
C LYS A 80 -4.19 17.72 -9.58
N LEU A 81 -4.54 18.90 -9.11
CA LEU A 81 -3.85 20.16 -9.43
C LEU A 81 -2.73 20.50 -8.42
N HIS A 82 -2.39 19.59 -7.51
CA HIS A 82 -1.36 19.75 -6.47
C HIS A 82 -1.62 20.95 -5.53
N ILE A 83 -2.89 21.30 -5.30
CA ILE A 83 -3.29 22.39 -4.41
C ILE A 83 -3.72 21.80 -3.07
N THR A 84 -2.83 21.81 -2.09
CA THR A 84 -3.05 21.23 -0.77
C THR A 84 -3.73 22.17 0.23
N SER A 85 -3.72 23.47 -0.02
CA SER A 85 -4.35 24.49 0.84
C SER A 85 -5.82 24.66 0.49
N ILE A 86 -6.73 24.32 1.39
CA ILE A 86 -8.18 24.50 1.20
C ILE A 86 -8.55 25.97 1.04
N THR A 87 -7.86 26.88 1.76
CA THR A 87 -8.10 28.34 1.60
C THR A 87 -7.78 28.77 0.17
N LYS A 88 -6.59 28.43 -0.32
CA LYS A 88 -6.18 28.71 -1.70
C LYS A 88 -7.11 28.06 -2.72
N TRP A 89 -7.57 26.84 -2.45
CA TRP A 89 -8.53 26.14 -3.32
C TRP A 89 -9.86 26.88 -3.43
N CYS A 90 -10.43 27.33 -2.30
CA CYS A 90 -11.65 28.11 -2.30
C CYS A 90 -11.54 29.45 -3.04
N GLU A 91 -10.36 30.08 -3.00
CA GLU A 91 -10.07 31.29 -3.79
C GLU A 91 -10.05 30.96 -5.29
N LEU A 92 -9.37 29.88 -5.68
CA LEU A 92 -9.29 29.44 -7.08
C LEU A 92 -10.66 29.03 -7.65
N LEU A 93 -11.52 28.40 -6.85
CA LEU A 93 -12.90 28.09 -7.26
C LEU A 93 -13.70 29.33 -7.63
N LYS A 94 -13.47 30.47 -6.95
CA LYS A 94 -14.14 31.73 -7.20
C LYS A 94 -13.65 32.41 -8.49
N ILE A 95 -12.35 32.36 -8.76
CA ILE A 95 -11.74 33.09 -9.89
C ILE A 95 -11.61 32.24 -11.16
N THR A 96 -11.81 30.92 -11.06
CA THR A 96 -11.69 30.00 -12.21
C THR A 96 -13.00 29.24 -12.40
N PRO A 97 -13.92 29.79 -13.24
CA PRO A 97 -15.22 29.19 -13.46
C PRO A 97 -15.19 27.71 -13.84
N LEU A 98 -14.20 27.28 -14.63
CA LEU A 98 -14.03 25.90 -15.04
C LEU A 98 -13.87 24.96 -13.83
N PHE A 99 -13.14 25.35 -12.79
CA PHE A 99 -12.96 24.52 -11.60
C PHE A 99 -14.26 24.39 -10.79
N ALA A 100 -15.06 25.44 -10.75
CA ALA A 100 -16.38 25.40 -10.12
C ALA A 100 -17.30 24.39 -10.82
N ILE A 101 -17.48 24.49 -12.16
CA ILE A 101 -18.36 23.59 -12.91
C ILE A 101 -17.84 22.14 -12.92
N LEU A 102 -16.51 21.91 -13.01
CA LEU A 102 -15.91 20.57 -12.89
C LEU A 102 -16.17 19.95 -11.51
N SER A 103 -16.26 20.77 -10.47
CA SER A 103 -16.61 20.32 -9.12
C SER A 103 -18.10 20.03 -8.95
N GLY A 104 -18.96 20.51 -9.87
CA GLY A 104 -20.42 20.44 -9.79
C GLY A 104 -21.03 21.60 -8.99
N PHE A 105 -20.38 22.77 -8.97
CA PHE A 105 -20.90 24.00 -8.35
C PHE A 105 -21.29 25.03 -9.40
N PRO A 106 -22.31 25.87 -9.14
CA PRO A 106 -22.54 27.08 -9.92
C PRO A 106 -21.33 28.02 -9.84
N VAL A 107 -21.08 28.78 -10.93
CA VAL A 107 -19.90 29.64 -11.04
C VAL A 107 -19.87 30.73 -9.97
N ASP A 108 -21.03 31.30 -9.67
CA ASP A 108 -21.25 32.41 -8.72
C ASP A 108 -21.53 31.95 -7.28
N ASP A 109 -21.61 30.63 -7.06
CA ASP A 109 -21.98 30.06 -5.76
C ASP A 109 -21.10 28.87 -5.37
N THR A 110 -19.85 29.16 -5.08
CA THR A 110 -18.87 28.17 -4.68
C THR A 110 -18.81 27.99 -3.16
N PRO A 111 -18.40 26.80 -2.65
CA PRO A 111 -18.28 26.55 -1.22
C PRO A 111 -17.15 27.35 -0.57
N GLY A 112 -17.36 27.77 0.67
CA GLY A 112 -16.31 28.36 1.50
C GLY A 112 -15.46 27.31 2.24
N VAL A 113 -14.38 27.78 2.88
CA VAL A 113 -13.43 26.95 3.63
C VAL A 113 -14.13 26.13 4.72
N GLY A 114 -15.06 26.72 5.46
CA GLY A 114 -15.82 26.03 6.51
C GLY A 114 -16.60 24.83 6.00
N THR A 115 -17.21 24.92 4.81
CA THR A 115 -17.96 23.83 4.19
C THR A 115 -17.07 22.60 3.92
N PHE A 116 -15.83 22.81 3.45
CA PHE A 116 -14.88 21.72 3.24
C PHE A 116 -14.45 21.09 4.57
N TYR A 117 -14.15 21.89 5.62
CA TYR A 117 -13.80 21.35 6.91
C TYR A 117 -14.94 20.58 7.56
N ASP A 118 -16.19 21.05 7.42
CA ASP A 118 -17.36 20.30 7.88
C ASP A 118 -17.53 18.98 7.14
N PHE A 119 -17.24 18.95 5.85
CA PHE A 119 -17.24 17.72 5.05
C PHE A 119 -16.14 16.78 5.52
N PHE A 120 -14.91 17.24 5.70
CA PHE A 120 -13.80 16.42 6.19
C PHE A 120 -14.05 15.88 7.61
N ASN A 121 -14.65 16.64 8.49
CA ASN A 121 -15.03 16.18 9.81
C ASN A 121 -16.07 15.05 9.77
N ARG A 122 -16.96 15.04 8.77
CA ARG A 122 -17.89 13.92 8.55
C ARG A 122 -17.21 12.71 7.91
N LEU A 123 -16.29 12.91 7.00
CA LEU A 123 -15.50 11.82 6.41
C LEU A 123 -14.61 11.13 7.45
N TRP A 124 -13.96 11.91 8.28
CA TRP A 124 -13.05 11.44 9.30
C TRP A 124 -13.71 11.49 10.66
N GLN A 125 -14.45 10.47 10.98
CA GLN A 125 -15.26 10.37 12.21
C GLN A 125 -14.44 10.11 13.47
N SER A 126 -13.41 10.88 13.74
CA SER A 126 -12.75 10.83 15.04
C SER A 126 -13.67 11.49 16.08
N GLU A 127 -14.05 10.76 17.10
CA GLU A 127 -14.96 11.18 18.17
C GLU A 127 -14.51 12.44 18.91
N ASN A 128 -13.27 12.82 18.81
CA ASN A 128 -12.70 13.98 19.49
C ASN A 128 -11.95 14.86 18.51
N ASN A 129 -12.62 15.88 18.07
CA ASN A 129 -12.06 17.01 17.39
C ASN A 129 -10.58 17.24 17.71
N ASN A 130 -9.72 16.77 16.83
CA ASN A 130 -8.38 17.26 16.61
C ASN A 130 -7.26 16.89 17.57
N TYR A 131 -7.53 16.40 18.81
CA TYR A 131 -6.45 16.13 19.75
C TYR A 131 -6.71 14.89 20.59
N ILE A 132 -5.88 13.87 20.45
CA ILE A 132 -5.88 12.76 21.40
C ILE A 132 -4.89 13.08 22.52
N SER A 133 -5.37 12.91 23.78
CA SER A 133 -4.53 13.08 24.95
C SER A 133 -3.62 11.87 25.15
N GLN A 134 -2.33 12.07 25.15
CA GLN A 134 -1.34 11.02 25.41
C GLN A 134 -0.15 11.53 26.21
N LEU A 135 0.65 10.61 26.74
CA LEU A 135 1.87 10.97 27.45
C LEU A 135 2.84 11.67 26.50
N LYS A 136 3.64 12.58 27.07
CA LYS A 136 4.71 13.23 26.33
C LYS A 136 5.66 12.19 25.73
N HIS A 137 5.97 12.31 24.43
CA HIS A 137 6.95 11.44 23.80
C HIS A 137 8.29 11.53 24.51
N LYS A 138 8.80 10.41 24.97
CA LYS A 138 10.16 10.33 25.49
C LYS A 138 11.13 10.30 24.29
N LYS A 139 12.16 11.14 24.33
CA LYS A 139 13.30 10.98 23.40
C LYS A 139 13.92 9.61 23.66
N GLU A 140 14.02 8.79 22.65
CA GLU A 140 14.75 7.53 22.75
C GLU A 140 16.22 7.83 23.06
N LYS A 141 16.75 7.12 24.07
CA LYS A 141 18.17 7.23 24.39
C LYS A 141 18.95 6.46 23.34
N VAL A 142 19.91 7.12 22.70
CA VAL A 142 20.84 6.47 21.80
C VAL A 142 21.64 5.42 22.57
N GLN A 143 21.66 4.17 22.09
CA GLN A 143 22.45 3.10 22.71
C GLN A 143 23.95 3.45 22.68
N LYS A 144 24.67 3.08 23.75
CA LYS A 144 26.10 3.31 23.86
C LYS A 144 26.83 2.73 22.63
N GLY A 145 27.63 3.55 21.94
CA GLY A 145 28.37 3.15 20.74
C GLY A 145 27.63 3.31 19.41
N LYS A 146 26.34 3.73 19.42
CA LYS A 146 25.59 4.03 18.21
C LYS A 146 25.38 5.52 18.04
N LYS A 147 25.41 6.01 16.80
CA LYS A 147 25.02 7.38 16.46
C LYS A 147 23.50 7.49 16.36
N GLN A 148 22.96 8.69 16.55
CA GLN A 148 21.56 8.94 16.28
C GLN A 148 21.28 8.67 14.80
N GLY A 149 20.37 7.70 14.53
CA GLY A 149 20.05 7.27 13.17
C GLY A 149 20.62 5.92 12.75
N ASP A 150 21.49 5.32 13.53
CA ASP A 150 21.95 3.96 13.25
C ASP A 150 20.75 2.99 13.33
N LYS A 151 20.50 2.27 12.23
CA LYS A 151 19.43 1.28 12.18
C LYS A 151 19.72 0.13 13.15
N THR A 152 18.78 -0.17 14.02
CA THR A 152 18.78 -1.45 14.74
C THR A 152 18.18 -2.51 13.81
N PRO A 153 18.88 -3.61 13.53
CA PRO A 153 18.30 -4.70 12.73
C PRO A 153 16.98 -5.16 13.34
N CYS A 154 15.94 -5.22 12.52
CA CYS A 154 14.66 -5.74 12.95
C CYS A 154 14.63 -7.25 12.75
N ASP A 155 14.34 -8.00 13.81
CA ASP A 155 14.08 -9.43 13.69
C ASP A 155 12.66 -9.68 13.19
N THR A 156 12.50 -9.67 11.87
CA THR A 156 11.22 -9.88 11.22
C THR A 156 10.65 -11.29 11.44
N ASN A 157 11.50 -12.30 11.66
CA ASN A 157 11.02 -13.64 11.98
C ASN A 157 10.34 -13.67 13.36
N SER A 158 10.97 -13.08 14.38
CA SER A 158 10.35 -13.01 15.72
C SER A 158 9.08 -12.19 15.75
N ILE A 159 9.03 -11.06 15.02
CA ILE A 159 7.87 -10.21 14.96
C ILE A 159 6.72 -10.91 14.25
N SER A 160 6.95 -11.47 13.07
CA SER A 160 5.91 -12.15 12.29
C SER A 160 5.42 -13.40 13.01
N ALA A 161 6.29 -14.19 13.63
CA ALA A 161 5.91 -15.37 14.40
C ALA A 161 4.98 -15.05 15.60
N LYS A 162 5.14 -13.86 16.20
CA LYS A 162 4.28 -13.42 17.31
C LYS A 162 2.95 -12.84 16.83
N LEU A 163 2.96 -12.10 15.73
CA LEU A 163 1.80 -11.32 15.28
C LEU A 163 0.85 -12.12 14.40
N LEU A 164 1.35 -12.98 13.51
CA LEU A 164 0.51 -13.75 12.60
C LEU A 164 -0.62 -14.50 13.33
N PRO A 165 -0.35 -15.34 14.36
CA PRO A 165 -1.39 -16.08 15.05
C PRO A 165 -2.39 -15.19 15.81
N LEU A 166 -1.97 -13.98 16.20
CA LEU A 166 -2.85 -13.02 16.86
C LEU A 166 -3.77 -12.35 15.83
N LEU A 167 -3.23 -11.88 14.72
CA LEU A 167 -3.97 -11.16 13.69
C LEU A 167 -4.98 -12.05 12.94
N GLU A 168 -4.67 -13.33 12.78
CA GLU A 168 -5.62 -14.31 12.20
C GLU A 168 -6.90 -14.47 13.01
N ARG A 169 -6.86 -14.17 14.32
CA ARG A 169 -7.98 -14.36 15.26
C ARG A 169 -8.71 -13.06 15.59
N ILE A 170 -8.18 -11.92 15.18
CA ILE A 170 -8.76 -10.61 15.50
C ILE A 170 -9.74 -10.20 14.41
N GLU A 171 -11.01 -10.06 14.78
CA GLU A 171 -11.96 -9.30 13.98
C GLU A 171 -11.70 -7.80 14.17
N LEU A 172 -11.35 -7.11 13.11
CA LEU A 172 -11.13 -5.67 13.15
C LEU A 172 -12.47 -4.94 13.19
N PRO A 173 -12.67 -4.00 14.13
CA PRO A 173 -13.94 -3.31 14.25
C PRO A 173 -14.18 -2.38 13.05
N ASN A 174 -15.39 -2.44 12.49
CA ASN A 174 -15.83 -1.56 11.40
C ASN A 174 -16.07 -0.10 11.81
N THR A 175 -15.76 0.25 13.07
CA THR A 175 -15.96 1.59 13.64
C THR A 175 -14.73 2.51 13.51
N ASN A 176 -13.69 2.05 12.87
CA ASN A 176 -12.50 2.85 12.58
C ASN A 176 -12.87 4.02 11.65
N PRO A 177 -12.37 5.27 11.87
CA PRO A 177 -12.55 6.40 10.95
C PRO A 177 -12.14 6.11 9.51
N PHE A 178 -11.15 5.24 9.33
CA PHE A 178 -10.70 4.77 8.03
C PHE A 178 -11.78 3.98 7.26
N TYR A 179 -12.69 3.31 7.97
CA TYR A 179 -13.73 2.47 7.35
C TYR A 179 -14.61 3.23 6.36
N LEU A 180 -15.08 4.44 6.74
CA LEU A 180 -15.92 5.24 5.85
C LEU A 180 -15.17 5.66 4.57
N ILE A 181 -13.93 6.11 4.70
CA ILE A 181 -13.10 6.50 3.55
C ILE A 181 -12.83 5.29 2.67
N PHE A 182 -12.50 4.14 3.27
CA PHE A 182 -12.28 2.92 2.52
C PHE A 182 -13.55 2.41 1.85
N ARG A 183 -14.71 2.51 2.51
CA ARG A 183 -16.00 2.17 1.92
C ARG A 183 -16.30 3.04 0.69
N LEU A 184 -16.08 4.36 0.77
CA LEU A 184 -16.22 5.28 -0.37
C LEU A 184 -15.28 4.87 -1.52
N TYR A 185 -14.03 4.52 -1.22
CA TYR A 185 -13.09 4.04 -2.20
C TYR A 185 -13.55 2.70 -2.82
N LYS A 186 -13.93 1.73 -1.99
CA LYS A 186 -14.36 0.40 -2.44
C LYS A 186 -15.54 0.51 -3.40
N GLU A 187 -16.65 1.13 -2.98
CA GLU A 187 -17.89 1.15 -3.74
C GLU A 187 -17.79 1.93 -5.06
N GLN A 188 -16.99 3.00 -5.10
CA GLN A 188 -16.87 3.84 -6.29
C GLN A 188 -15.74 3.45 -7.25
N PHE A 189 -14.61 2.98 -6.73
CA PHE A 189 -13.42 2.70 -7.54
C PHE A 189 -13.10 1.22 -7.63
N LEU A 190 -12.95 0.52 -6.50
CA LEU A 190 -12.55 -0.88 -6.48
C LEU A 190 -13.62 -1.78 -7.11
N ASP A 191 -14.86 -1.67 -6.68
CA ASP A 191 -15.97 -2.47 -7.24
C ASP A 191 -16.22 -2.14 -8.73
N THR A 192 -15.95 -0.90 -9.15
CA THR A 192 -16.01 -0.51 -10.57
C THR A 192 -14.89 -1.16 -11.36
N SER A 193 -13.66 -1.23 -10.82
CA SER A 193 -12.54 -1.91 -11.45
C SER A 193 -12.78 -3.42 -11.59
N ILE A 194 -13.40 -4.03 -10.58
CA ILE A 194 -13.82 -5.44 -10.62
C ILE A 194 -14.88 -5.68 -11.68
N ARG A 195 -15.94 -4.86 -11.71
CA ARG A 195 -17.03 -4.98 -12.71
C ARG A 195 -16.53 -4.81 -14.15
N LYS A 196 -15.48 -4.02 -14.34
CA LYS A 196 -14.83 -3.84 -15.65
C LYS A 196 -13.81 -4.92 -15.99
N GLY A 197 -13.60 -5.92 -15.12
CA GLY A 197 -12.64 -6.99 -15.33
C GLY A 197 -11.16 -6.55 -15.21
N LEU A 198 -10.90 -5.39 -14.59
CA LEU A 198 -9.54 -4.87 -14.40
C LEU A 198 -8.85 -5.47 -13.16
N ILE A 199 -9.62 -6.00 -12.23
CA ILE A 199 -9.14 -6.71 -11.03
C ILE A 199 -9.92 -8.01 -10.91
N THR A 200 -9.22 -9.12 -10.66
CA THR A 200 -9.80 -10.45 -10.50
C THR A 200 -9.81 -10.83 -9.02
N PRO A 201 -10.95 -10.68 -8.29
CA PRO A 201 -10.98 -10.88 -6.84
C PRO A 201 -10.75 -12.33 -6.42
N ASN A 202 -11.10 -13.31 -7.26
CA ASN A 202 -10.98 -14.75 -6.95
C ASN A 202 -9.59 -15.34 -7.23
N ALA A 203 -8.70 -14.58 -7.87
CA ALA A 203 -7.33 -15.00 -8.21
C ALA A 203 -6.40 -13.78 -8.18
N LEU A 204 -6.39 -13.06 -7.04
CA LEU A 204 -5.70 -11.79 -6.93
C LEU A 204 -4.18 -11.97 -6.83
N CYS A 205 -3.48 -11.33 -7.73
CA CYS A 205 -2.03 -11.14 -7.67
C CYS A 205 -1.76 -9.83 -6.91
N LEU A 206 -1.29 -9.95 -5.65
CA LEU A 206 -1.19 -8.83 -4.72
C LEU A 206 0.26 -8.41 -4.54
N ALA A 207 0.58 -7.16 -4.85
CA ALA A 207 1.87 -6.57 -4.50
C ALA A 207 1.71 -5.57 -3.35
N GLY A 208 2.70 -5.52 -2.44
CA GLY A 208 2.66 -4.64 -1.27
C GLY A 208 3.96 -3.89 -1.06
N ASP A 209 3.85 -2.58 -0.84
CA ASP A 209 5.01 -1.73 -0.52
C ASP A 209 4.61 -0.57 0.39
N GLY A 210 5.60 -0.02 1.10
CA GLY A 210 5.47 1.11 1.99
C GLY A 210 6.10 2.38 1.44
N THR A 211 5.40 3.51 1.57
CA THR A 211 5.93 4.80 1.15
C THR A 211 5.80 5.86 2.25
N PRO A 212 6.82 6.72 2.46
CA PRO A 212 6.76 7.79 3.44
C PRO A 212 5.78 8.89 3.01
N VAL A 213 4.90 9.30 3.92
CA VAL A 213 3.99 10.45 3.76
C VAL A 213 4.39 11.53 4.76
N GLN A 214 5.15 12.52 4.28
CA GLN A 214 5.60 13.62 5.10
C GLN A 214 4.46 14.59 5.40
N THR A 215 4.32 14.99 6.66
CA THR A 215 3.39 16.04 7.05
C THR A 215 3.96 17.43 6.81
N ALA A 216 3.08 18.40 6.53
CA ALA A 216 3.49 19.79 6.26
C ALA A 216 4.12 20.47 7.48
N ARG A 217 3.85 19.99 8.69
CA ARG A 217 4.34 20.57 9.94
C ARG A 217 4.80 19.49 10.91
N LEU A 218 5.77 19.84 11.75
CA LEU A 218 6.16 19.05 12.90
C LEU A 218 5.02 18.96 13.92
N GLU A 219 5.11 17.98 14.80
CA GLU A 219 4.14 17.74 15.86
C GLU A 219 3.92 18.97 16.74
N ARG A 220 2.67 19.28 17.00
CA ARG A 220 2.27 20.29 17.97
C ARG A 220 1.53 19.65 19.12
N SER A 221 1.91 20.00 20.33
CA SER A 221 1.22 19.54 21.53
C SER A 221 0.74 20.71 22.38
N LYS A 222 -0.45 20.59 22.94
CA LYS A 222 -1.06 21.55 23.86
C LYS A 222 -1.07 20.98 25.29
N ARG A 223 -0.62 21.76 26.25
CA ARG A 223 -0.74 21.43 27.68
C ARG A 223 -2.22 21.48 28.11
N ILE A 224 -2.64 20.49 28.88
CA ILE A 224 -4.02 20.35 29.36
C ILE A 224 -4.09 20.25 30.90
N CYS A 225 -2.96 20.18 31.57
CA CYS A 225 -2.87 20.13 33.04
C CYS A 225 -2.78 21.53 33.66
N GLY A 226 -3.22 21.66 34.91
CA GLY A 226 -3.09 22.85 35.74
C GLY A 226 -1.77 22.97 36.52
N CYS A 227 -0.76 22.11 36.22
CA CYS A 227 0.53 22.18 36.90
C CYS A 227 1.23 23.53 36.67
N ASP A 228 2.08 23.97 37.60
CA ASP A 228 2.89 25.16 37.43
C ASP A 228 3.72 25.10 36.11
N LYS A 229 3.78 26.23 35.40
CA LYS A 229 4.48 26.33 34.13
C LYS A 229 5.99 26.13 34.25
N ASN A 230 6.53 26.39 35.43
CA ASN A 230 7.96 26.30 35.74
C ASN A 230 8.42 24.89 36.13
N THR A 231 7.48 23.97 36.37
CA THR A 231 7.79 22.59 36.75
C THR A 231 7.75 21.63 35.57
N HIS A 232 8.71 20.71 35.50
CA HIS A 232 8.70 19.59 34.55
C HIS A 232 7.60 18.59 34.93
N CYS A 233 6.41 18.75 34.36
CA CYS A 233 5.33 17.78 34.57
C CYS A 233 5.36 16.65 33.51
N ASN A 234 5.02 15.42 33.95
CA ASN A 234 4.84 14.24 33.09
C ASN A 234 3.36 14.04 32.70
N CYS A 235 2.53 15.07 32.83
CA CYS A 235 1.12 14.97 32.48
C CYS A 235 0.90 14.75 30.99
N LYS A 236 -0.22 14.11 30.68
CA LYS A 236 -0.68 13.94 29.30
C LYS A 236 -0.83 15.30 28.59
N ARG A 237 -0.57 15.33 27.29
CA ARG A 237 -0.76 16.50 26.44
C ARG A 237 -1.68 16.14 25.28
N LYS A 238 -2.40 17.12 24.75
CA LYS A 238 -3.13 16.95 23.48
C LYS A 238 -2.19 17.16 22.29
N PHE A 239 -2.21 16.24 21.35
CA PHE A 239 -1.40 16.29 20.13
C PHE A 239 -2.28 16.48 18.91
N SER A 240 -1.87 17.33 17.98
CA SER A 240 -2.62 17.60 16.74
C SER A 240 -2.57 16.40 15.76
N GLN A 241 -1.53 15.59 15.86
CA GLN A 241 -1.30 14.41 15.03
C GLN A 241 -0.78 13.26 15.90
N PRO A 242 -1.65 12.65 16.73
CA PRO A 242 -1.22 11.71 17.78
C PRO A 242 -0.59 10.41 17.24
N ASN A 243 -0.92 10.04 16.00
CA ASN A 243 -0.40 8.84 15.35
C ASN A 243 0.79 9.13 14.42
N CYS A 244 1.21 10.39 14.31
CA CYS A 244 2.35 10.81 13.52
C CYS A 244 3.64 10.75 14.35
N ASN A 245 4.73 10.33 13.74
CA ASN A 245 6.04 10.33 14.39
C ASN A 245 7.19 10.41 13.37
N TRP A 246 8.43 10.31 13.87
CA TRP A 246 9.62 10.30 13.03
C TRP A 246 9.86 8.93 12.43
N GLY A 247 10.10 8.89 11.13
CA GLY A 247 10.51 7.72 10.35
C GLY A 247 11.78 7.99 9.55
N TRP A 248 12.31 6.96 8.95
CA TRP A 248 13.47 7.02 8.08
C TRP A 248 13.06 6.73 6.63
N ASP A 249 13.34 7.67 5.74
CA ASP A 249 13.18 7.52 4.29
C ASP A 249 14.51 7.01 3.71
N SER A 250 14.56 5.74 3.36
CA SER A 250 15.78 5.11 2.81
C SER A 250 16.10 5.60 1.40
N SER A 251 15.10 5.96 0.62
CA SER A 251 15.30 6.45 -0.76
C SER A 251 15.97 7.82 -0.80
N ARG A 252 15.65 8.67 0.19
CA ARG A 252 16.20 10.02 0.32
C ARG A 252 17.31 10.13 1.36
N ASN A 253 17.62 9.05 2.06
CA ASN A 253 18.62 8.97 3.13
C ASN A 253 18.42 10.04 4.22
N LYS A 254 17.17 10.27 4.65
CA LYS A 254 16.83 11.31 5.63
C LYS A 254 15.68 10.91 6.57
N TYR A 255 15.65 11.55 7.74
CA TYR A 255 14.49 11.49 8.63
C TYR A 255 13.36 12.38 8.12
N PHE A 256 12.13 11.91 8.31
CA PHE A 256 10.93 12.70 8.07
C PHE A 256 9.96 12.57 9.25
N PHE A 257 9.11 13.56 9.44
CA PHE A 257 8.00 13.50 10.38
C PHE A 257 6.71 13.29 9.59
N GLY A 258 5.98 12.20 9.92
CA GLY A 258 4.81 11.86 9.12
C GLY A 258 4.23 10.49 9.41
N TYR A 259 3.73 9.89 8.36
CA TYR A 259 3.13 8.57 8.32
C TYR A 259 3.88 7.67 7.35
N HIS A 260 3.63 6.38 7.47
CA HIS A 260 4.01 5.36 6.51
C HIS A 260 2.72 4.85 5.85
N LEU A 261 2.54 5.12 4.56
CA LEU A 261 1.44 4.58 3.77
C LEU A 261 1.86 3.23 3.25
N TYR A 262 1.23 2.17 3.74
CA TYR A 262 1.37 0.85 3.15
C TYR A 262 0.22 0.64 2.15
N MET A 263 0.54 0.21 0.93
CA MET A 263 -0.41 0.06 -0.16
C MET A 263 -0.34 -1.34 -0.74
N PHE A 264 -1.49 -1.99 -0.88
CA PHE A 264 -1.63 -3.16 -1.75
C PHE A 264 -2.19 -2.74 -3.10
N VAL A 265 -1.61 -3.32 -4.17
CA VAL A 265 -2.04 -3.12 -5.55
C VAL A 265 -2.27 -4.48 -6.22
N ALA A 266 -3.15 -4.51 -7.23
CA ALA A 266 -3.34 -5.67 -8.10
C ALA A 266 -2.21 -5.69 -9.13
N ALA A 267 -1.22 -6.56 -8.90
CA ALA A 267 0.02 -6.64 -9.68
C ALA A 267 -0.19 -7.16 -11.12
N ASP A 268 -1.29 -7.85 -11.37
CA ASP A 268 -1.69 -8.35 -12.69
C ASP A 268 -2.57 -7.37 -13.47
N SER A 269 -2.90 -6.22 -12.88
CA SER A 269 -3.66 -5.19 -13.55
C SER A 269 -2.75 -4.31 -14.42
N GLU A 270 -3.22 -3.95 -15.63
CA GLU A 270 -2.46 -3.13 -16.59
C GLU A 270 -1.96 -1.78 -16.02
N ASN A 271 -2.61 -1.28 -14.96
CA ASN A 271 -2.35 0.05 -14.41
C ASN A 271 -2.06 0.05 -12.90
N ASP A 272 -1.64 -1.07 -12.31
CA ASP A 272 -1.33 -1.18 -10.88
C ASP A 272 -2.41 -0.62 -9.98
N LEU A 273 -3.62 -1.12 -10.17
CA LEU A 273 -4.77 -0.58 -9.48
C LEU A 273 -4.68 -0.82 -7.97
N PRO A 274 -4.82 0.24 -7.15
CA PRO A 274 -4.77 0.08 -5.72
C PRO A 274 -5.94 -0.77 -5.22
N VAL A 275 -5.64 -1.69 -4.30
CA VAL A 275 -6.62 -2.58 -3.66
C VAL A 275 -6.94 -2.13 -2.25
N PHE A 276 -5.90 -1.92 -1.44
CA PHE A 276 -6.09 -1.56 -0.03
C PHE A 276 -4.96 -0.71 0.51
N PRO A 277 -5.21 0.55 0.88
CA PRO A 277 -4.25 1.44 1.52
C PRO A 277 -4.41 1.42 3.05
N MET A 278 -3.31 1.59 3.79
CA MET A 278 -3.35 1.85 5.23
C MET A 278 -2.26 2.83 5.65
N LEU A 279 -2.65 3.81 6.47
CA LEU A 279 -1.70 4.75 7.08
C LEU A 279 -1.23 4.23 8.43
N GLU A 280 0.08 4.10 8.56
CA GLU A 280 0.76 3.68 9.75
C GLU A 280 1.69 4.79 10.30
N ARG A 281 2.20 4.61 11.52
CA ARG A 281 3.21 5.52 12.07
C ARG A 281 4.49 5.43 11.25
N ALA A 282 5.13 6.57 10.99
CA ALA A 282 6.35 6.63 10.18
C ALA A 282 7.50 5.75 10.68
N SER A 283 7.58 5.47 12.00
CA SER A 283 8.58 4.57 12.57
C SER A 283 8.26 3.08 12.43
N ARG A 284 7.08 2.72 11.89
CA ARG A 284 6.69 1.33 11.80
C ARG A 284 7.47 0.64 10.68
N HIS A 285 8.03 -0.53 10.99
CA HIS A 285 8.77 -1.35 10.03
C HIS A 285 7.81 -1.96 8.99
N ASP A 286 8.27 -2.10 7.74
CA ASP A 286 7.46 -2.59 6.61
C ASP A 286 6.78 -3.93 6.90
N MET A 287 7.46 -4.87 7.54
CA MET A 287 6.87 -6.13 7.97
C MET A 287 5.64 -5.95 8.89
N LEU A 288 5.69 -4.99 9.83
CA LEU A 288 4.56 -4.72 10.72
C LEU A 288 3.42 -4.06 9.96
N SER A 289 3.74 -3.12 9.09
CA SER A 289 2.77 -2.44 8.22
C SER A 289 2.10 -3.44 7.28
N PHE A 290 2.89 -4.33 6.68
CA PHE A 290 2.39 -5.43 5.87
C PHE A 290 1.37 -6.29 6.62
N LEU A 291 1.75 -6.86 7.75
CA LEU A 291 0.88 -7.77 8.51
C LEU A 291 -0.44 -7.08 8.91
N HIS A 292 -0.34 -5.86 9.43
CA HIS A 292 -1.52 -5.11 9.84
C HIS A 292 -2.43 -4.77 8.64
N THR A 293 -1.87 -4.29 7.54
CA THR A 293 -2.60 -3.96 6.32
C THR A 293 -3.23 -5.21 5.70
N PHE A 294 -2.48 -6.33 5.67
CA PHE A 294 -2.92 -7.59 5.07
C PHE A 294 -4.16 -8.17 5.80
N PHE A 295 -4.11 -8.26 7.13
CA PHE A 295 -5.23 -8.78 7.89
C PHE A 295 -6.40 -7.79 7.95
N SER A 296 -6.15 -6.48 7.93
CA SER A 296 -7.20 -5.48 7.75
C SER A 296 -7.89 -5.64 6.41
N MET A 297 -7.13 -5.80 5.33
CA MET A 297 -7.67 -6.06 4.00
C MET A 297 -8.53 -7.33 3.99
N LYS A 298 -8.05 -8.45 4.52
CA LYS A 298 -8.82 -9.69 4.62
C LYS A 298 -10.12 -9.54 5.40
N SER A 299 -10.16 -8.69 6.41
CA SER A 299 -11.37 -8.38 7.17
C SER A 299 -12.38 -7.56 6.37
N TYR A 300 -11.93 -6.60 5.58
CA TYR A 300 -12.81 -5.73 4.77
C TYR A 300 -13.18 -6.31 3.40
N LEU A 301 -12.33 -7.17 2.84
CA LEU A 301 -12.45 -7.80 1.53
C LEU A 301 -12.38 -9.33 1.70
N SER A 302 -13.26 -9.89 2.54
CA SER A 302 -13.27 -11.32 2.87
C SER A 302 -13.54 -12.21 1.66
N GLU A 303 -14.19 -11.67 0.64
CA GLU A 303 -14.47 -12.33 -0.64
C GLU A 303 -13.25 -12.46 -1.56
N PHE A 304 -12.13 -11.75 -1.28
CA PHE A 304 -10.94 -11.79 -2.12
C PHE A 304 -10.08 -13.01 -1.79
N ARG A 305 -9.73 -13.76 -2.84
CA ARG A 305 -8.77 -14.86 -2.76
C ARG A 305 -7.45 -14.44 -3.39
N ILE A 306 -6.39 -14.46 -2.59
CA ILE A 306 -5.04 -14.12 -3.03
C ILE A 306 -4.40 -15.38 -3.60
N GLU A 307 -3.91 -15.32 -4.84
CA GLU A 307 -3.20 -16.40 -5.52
C GLU A 307 -1.67 -16.20 -5.43
N LYS A 308 -1.21 -14.96 -5.67
CA LYS A 308 0.21 -14.61 -5.65
C LYS A 308 0.44 -13.41 -4.74
N LEU A 309 1.58 -13.40 -4.04
CA LEU A 309 1.97 -12.32 -3.13
C LEU A 309 3.38 -11.87 -3.45
N PHE A 310 3.53 -10.61 -3.88
CA PHE A 310 4.78 -9.99 -4.28
C PHE A 310 5.25 -9.00 -3.22
N LEU A 311 6.43 -9.24 -2.65
CA LEU A 311 6.97 -8.42 -1.57
C LEU A 311 8.49 -8.26 -1.72
N ASP A 312 9.02 -7.16 -1.19
CA ASP A 312 10.45 -6.91 -1.15
C ASP A 312 11.16 -7.66 0.01
N ALA A 313 12.49 -7.53 0.05
CA ALA A 313 13.34 -8.17 1.05
C ALA A 313 13.10 -7.73 2.52
N ALA A 314 12.36 -6.64 2.76
CA ALA A 314 11.98 -6.25 4.13
C ALA A 314 10.97 -7.24 4.75
N HIS A 315 10.23 -7.95 3.91
CA HIS A 315 9.19 -8.91 4.27
C HIS A 315 9.71 -10.36 4.34
N ASP A 316 10.99 -10.58 4.09
CA ASP A 316 11.62 -11.90 4.09
C ASP A 316 11.67 -12.53 5.49
N ALA A 317 10.66 -13.33 5.83
CA ALA A 317 10.52 -13.97 7.12
C ALA A 317 9.83 -15.33 7.03
N TYR A 318 10.39 -16.36 7.69
CA TYR A 318 9.86 -17.73 7.67
C TYR A 318 8.36 -17.84 7.91
N PRO A 319 7.78 -17.18 8.94
CA PRO A 319 6.35 -17.28 9.20
C PRO A 319 5.47 -16.80 8.06
N VAL A 320 5.94 -15.86 7.22
CA VAL A 320 5.21 -15.39 6.04
C VAL A 320 5.14 -16.49 4.97
N TYR A 321 6.24 -17.20 4.72
CA TYR A 321 6.25 -18.34 3.79
C TYR A 321 5.37 -19.50 4.28
N ASP A 322 5.41 -19.79 5.59
CA ASP A 322 4.57 -20.83 6.19
C ASP A 322 3.08 -20.45 6.08
N TYR A 323 2.75 -19.19 6.31
CA TYR A 323 1.41 -18.67 6.13
C TYR A 323 0.94 -18.79 4.67
N CYS A 324 1.77 -18.36 3.73
CA CYS A 324 1.46 -18.47 2.30
C CYS A 324 1.20 -19.91 1.90
N LYS A 325 2.05 -20.84 2.34
CA LYS A 325 1.89 -22.27 2.08
C LYS A 325 0.59 -22.84 2.65
N THR A 326 0.24 -22.46 3.88
CA THR A 326 -0.98 -22.95 4.55
C THR A 326 -2.26 -22.43 3.87
N ASN A 327 -2.18 -21.27 3.22
CA ASN A 327 -3.32 -20.60 2.56
C ASN A 327 -3.29 -20.72 1.03
N ASP A 328 -2.46 -21.60 0.46
CA ASP A 328 -2.31 -21.80 -0.99
C ASP A 328 -1.93 -20.52 -1.77
N ILE A 329 -1.14 -19.63 -1.14
CA ILE A 329 -0.63 -18.41 -1.74
C ILE A 329 0.78 -18.67 -2.26
N THR A 330 1.06 -18.32 -3.51
CA THR A 330 2.41 -18.40 -4.08
C THR A 330 3.21 -17.14 -3.73
N PRO A 331 4.26 -17.24 -2.87
CA PRO A 331 5.02 -16.07 -2.45
C PRO A 331 6.14 -15.75 -3.44
N PHE A 332 6.21 -14.49 -3.86
CA PHE A 332 7.30 -13.88 -4.61
C PHE A 332 7.95 -12.83 -3.70
N ILE A 333 8.87 -13.26 -2.83
CA ILE A 333 9.51 -12.41 -1.83
C ILE A 333 11.02 -12.42 -2.06
N ASP A 334 11.62 -11.23 -2.17
CA ASP A 334 13.08 -11.11 -2.27
C ASP A 334 13.77 -11.57 -0.99
N LEU A 335 14.95 -12.17 -1.16
CA LEU A 335 15.76 -12.56 -0.02
C LEU A 335 16.49 -11.36 0.60
N ASN A 336 16.43 -11.26 1.91
CA ASN A 336 17.24 -10.31 2.65
C ASN A 336 18.68 -10.83 2.76
N PRO A 337 19.67 -10.20 2.10
CA PRO A 337 21.04 -10.70 2.09
C PRO A 337 21.71 -10.72 3.47
N GLY A 338 21.25 -9.89 4.40
CA GLY A 338 21.76 -9.87 5.77
C GLY A 338 21.32 -11.05 6.65
N LYS A 339 20.36 -11.86 6.18
CA LYS A 339 19.81 -13.01 6.91
C LYS A 339 20.26 -14.36 6.34
N THR A 340 21.00 -14.35 5.25
CA THR A 340 21.44 -15.58 4.58
C THR A 340 22.88 -15.87 4.90
N GLY A 341 23.13 -17.06 5.44
CA GLY A 341 24.46 -17.64 5.57
C GLY A 341 24.54 -18.91 4.70
N HIS A 342 25.73 -19.27 4.30
CA HIS A 342 25.96 -20.59 3.72
C HIS A 342 25.63 -21.66 4.75
N PHE A 343 24.79 -22.64 4.38
CA PHE A 343 24.56 -23.79 5.24
C PHE A 343 24.78 -25.10 4.46
N LYS A 344 25.26 -26.11 5.19
CA LYS A 344 25.43 -27.45 4.64
C LYS A 344 24.07 -28.13 4.49
N TYR A 345 23.83 -28.74 3.35
CA TYR A 345 22.64 -29.53 3.09
C TYR A 345 23.04 -30.92 2.64
N LYS A 346 22.68 -31.95 3.42
CA LYS A 346 22.98 -33.38 3.17
C LYS A 346 24.45 -33.72 2.89
N ASN A 347 25.37 -33.11 3.61
CA ASN A 347 26.82 -33.38 3.64
C ASN A 347 27.63 -33.21 2.34
N ASP A 348 26.99 -33.14 1.14
CA ASP A 348 27.68 -33.20 -0.15
C ASP A 348 27.78 -31.86 -0.86
N PHE A 349 27.01 -30.87 -0.44
CA PHE A 349 26.98 -29.53 -1.07
C PHE A 349 26.52 -28.47 -0.07
N THR A 350 26.80 -27.23 -0.39
CA THR A 350 26.33 -26.08 0.38
C THR A 350 25.20 -25.37 -0.36
N ILE A 351 24.36 -24.65 0.36
CA ILE A 351 23.35 -23.77 -0.24
C ILE A 351 23.89 -22.36 -0.23
N GLY A 352 23.83 -21.70 -1.38
CA GLY A 352 24.18 -20.30 -1.51
C GLY A 352 23.14 -19.38 -0.84
N ASN A 353 23.48 -18.11 -0.70
CA ASN A 353 22.61 -17.10 -0.09
C ASN A 353 21.27 -16.91 -0.84
N ASP A 354 21.23 -17.28 -2.09
CA ASP A 354 20.09 -17.23 -2.99
C ASP A 354 19.27 -18.54 -3.05
N GLY A 355 19.65 -19.53 -2.24
CA GLY A 355 19.00 -20.83 -2.19
C GLY A 355 19.49 -21.82 -3.24
N VAL A 356 20.43 -21.43 -4.12
CA VAL A 356 20.98 -22.32 -5.16
C VAL A 356 22.06 -23.23 -4.57
N PRO A 357 22.02 -24.55 -4.84
CA PRO A 357 23.06 -25.46 -4.39
C PRO A 357 24.42 -25.15 -5.04
N VAL A 358 25.47 -25.27 -4.25
CA VAL A 358 26.86 -25.14 -4.67
C VAL A 358 27.56 -26.47 -4.44
N CYS A 359 28.18 -27.03 -5.50
CA CYS A 359 28.84 -28.32 -5.44
C CYS A 359 30.19 -28.28 -4.67
N LYS A 360 30.80 -29.41 -4.45
CA LYS A 360 32.11 -29.54 -3.75
C LYS A 360 33.24 -28.71 -4.37
N MET A 361 33.13 -28.42 -5.69
CA MET A 361 34.12 -27.61 -6.43
C MET A 361 33.77 -26.10 -6.39
N GLY A 362 32.83 -25.68 -5.55
CA GLY A 362 32.45 -24.27 -5.43
C GLY A 362 31.58 -23.73 -6.59
N LEU A 363 31.07 -24.60 -7.46
CA LEU A 363 30.29 -24.19 -8.63
C LEU A 363 28.80 -24.24 -8.33
N ARG A 364 28.08 -23.20 -8.74
CA ARG A 364 26.61 -23.14 -8.66
C ARG A 364 25.99 -24.19 -9.57
N MET A 365 25.01 -24.92 -9.06
CA MET A 365 24.29 -25.93 -9.83
C MET A 365 23.21 -25.28 -10.71
N HIS A 366 22.90 -25.92 -11.84
CA HIS A 366 21.84 -25.47 -12.73
C HIS A 366 20.48 -25.96 -12.27
N HIS A 367 19.49 -25.10 -12.24
CA HIS A 367 18.11 -25.49 -12.06
C HIS A 367 17.64 -26.39 -13.22
N ASP A 368 17.10 -27.55 -12.91
CA ASP A 368 16.71 -28.62 -13.87
C ASP A 368 15.20 -28.96 -13.76
N GLY A 369 14.41 -28.10 -13.14
CA GLY A 369 12.96 -28.21 -13.07
C GLY A 369 12.38 -28.30 -11.66
N VAL A 370 11.07 -28.21 -11.59
CA VAL A 370 10.26 -28.30 -10.37
C VAL A 370 9.34 -29.52 -10.46
N GLU A 371 9.37 -30.38 -9.47
CA GLU A 371 8.40 -31.46 -9.31
C GLU A 371 7.27 -30.96 -8.39
N LYS A 372 6.25 -30.29 -8.99
CA LYS A 372 5.14 -29.66 -8.25
C LYS A 372 4.43 -30.64 -7.30
N ALA A 373 4.15 -31.86 -7.76
CA ALA A 373 3.48 -32.89 -6.94
C ALA A 373 4.29 -33.32 -5.68
N LYS A 374 5.60 -33.12 -5.66
CA LYS A 374 6.48 -33.44 -4.54
C LYS A 374 6.99 -32.20 -3.81
N HIS A 375 6.54 -31.01 -4.19
CA HIS A 375 7.00 -29.73 -3.65
C HIS A 375 8.53 -29.65 -3.52
N ARG A 376 9.25 -30.02 -4.61
CA ARG A 376 10.71 -30.02 -4.64
C ARG A 376 11.26 -29.47 -5.93
N GLU A 377 12.44 -28.85 -5.81
CA GLU A 377 13.24 -28.35 -6.91
C GLU A 377 14.33 -29.34 -7.25
N LYS A 378 14.67 -29.46 -8.50
CA LYS A 378 15.76 -30.27 -8.98
C LYS A 378 16.87 -29.41 -9.56
N TYR A 379 18.06 -29.63 -9.10
CA TYR A 379 19.29 -29.02 -9.58
C TYR A 379 20.25 -30.11 -10.10
N ARG A 380 21.08 -29.75 -11.07
CA ARG A 380 22.11 -30.65 -11.61
C ARG A 380 23.48 -29.98 -11.72
N CYS A 381 24.50 -30.81 -11.79
CA CYS A 381 25.88 -30.41 -11.96
C CYS A 381 26.06 -29.52 -13.21
N PRO A 382 26.71 -28.33 -13.09
CA PRO A 382 26.92 -27.41 -14.20
C PRO A 382 27.90 -27.95 -15.24
N LEU A 383 28.83 -28.84 -14.85
CA LEU A 383 29.84 -29.42 -15.72
C LEU A 383 29.41 -30.73 -16.39
N ALA A 384 28.19 -31.20 -16.13
CA ALA A 384 27.69 -32.41 -16.75
C ALA A 384 27.03 -32.14 -18.09
N ASN A 385 27.48 -32.86 -19.11
CA ASN A 385 26.89 -32.85 -20.43
C ASN A 385 26.24 -34.21 -20.71
N ARG A 386 24.95 -34.24 -21.08
CA ARG A 386 24.20 -35.48 -21.35
C ARG A 386 24.83 -36.40 -22.40
N LYS A 387 25.58 -35.83 -23.33
CA LYS A 387 26.26 -36.59 -24.41
C LYS A 387 27.70 -37.01 -24.05
N LYS A 388 28.44 -36.17 -23.31
CA LYS A 388 29.88 -36.31 -23.09
C LYS A 388 30.26 -36.68 -21.65
N GLY A 389 29.31 -36.71 -20.73
CA GLY A 389 29.56 -36.98 -19.32
C GLY A 389 29.98 -35.74 -18.52
N CYS A 390 30.62 -35.92 -17.35
CA CYS A 390 31.07 -34.86 -16.47
C CYS A 390 32.50 -34.43 -16.83
N PHE A 391 32.74 -33.13 -16.95
CA PHE A 391 34.07 -32.54 -17.19
C PHE A 391 34.79 -32.10 -15.90
N CYS A 392 34.34 -32.54 -14.74
CA CYS A 392 34.93 -32.20 -13.48
C CYS A 392 36.19 -33.05 -13.23
N GLU A 393 37.26 -32.44 -12.70
CA GLU A 393 38.48 -33.15 -12.32
C GLU A 393 38.22 -34.18 -11.21
N HIS A 394 37.24 -33.87 -10.35
CA HIS A 394 36.81 -34.76 -9.26
C HIS A 394 35.33 -35.10 -9.37
N PRO A 395 34.92 -36.00 -10.26
CA PRO A 395 33.52 -36.34 -10.49
C PRO A 395 32.87 -36.86 -9.18
N CYS A 396 31.71 -36.28 -8.86
CA CYS A 396 30.93 -36.67 -7.68
C CYS A 396 29.82 -37.68 -8.02
N SER A 397 29.75 -38.15 -9.26
CA SER A 397 28.78 -39.13 -9.76
C SER A 397 29.30 -39.77 -11.05
N ASP A 398 29.09 -41.04 -11.19
CA ASP A 398 29.39 -41.80 -12.43
C ASP A 398 28.32 -41.60 -13.53
N SER A 399 27.26 -40.91 -13.20
CA SER A 399 26.18 -40.65 -14.12
C SER A 399 26.61 -39.63 -15.20
N LYS A 400 26.29 -39.93 -16.47
CA LYS A 400 26.46 -38.98 -17.60
C LYS A 400 25.70 -37.66 -17.36
N TYR A 401 24.66 -37.66 -16.55
CA TYR A 401 23.90 -36.48 -16.18
C TYR A 401 24.57 -35.67 -15.04
N GLY A 402 25.62 -36.18 -14.44
CA GLY A 402 26.25 -35.62 -13.28
C GLY A 402 25.41 -35.76 -12.00
N ARG A 403 25.86 -35.14 -10.94
CA ARG A 403 25.13 -35.12 -9.67
C ARG A 403 23.84 -34.31 -9.78
N THR A 404 22.74 -34.90 -9.35
CA THR A 404 21.46 -34.20 -9.16
C THR A 404 21.17 -34.01 -7.68
N VAL A 405 20.57 -32.88 -7.36
CA VAL A 405 20.18 -32.50 -6.01
C VAL A 405 18.70 -32.12 -6.03
N HIS A 406 17.96 -32.62 -5.03
CA HIS A 406 16.56 -32.26 -4.85
C HIS A 406 16.44 -31.49 -3.54
N LEU A 407 15.96 -30.24 -3.64
CA LEU A 407 15.66 -29.38 -2.49
C LEU A 407 14.17 -29.46 -2.22
N GLN A 408 13.79 -29.79 -1.00
CA GLN A 408 12.38 -29.86 -0.62
C GLN A 408 11.96 -28.56 0.04
N GLN A 409 10.88 -27.96 -0.41
CA GLN A 409 10.34 -26.72 0.16
C GLN A 409 10.12 -26.80 1.68
N LYS A 410 9.71 -27.98 2.19
CA LYS A 410 9.50 -28.20 3.63
C LYS A 410 10.77 -28.05 4.48
N ASP A 411 11.96 -28.28 3.91
CA ASP A 411 13.22 -28.21 4.63
C ASP A 411 13.63 -26.75 4.89
N ASN A 412 13.30 -25.85 3.95
CA ASN A 412 13.50 -24.40 4.09
C ASN A 412 12.61 -23.64 3.11
N PRO A 413 11.36 -23.31 3.46
CA PRO A 413 10.41 -22.68 2.55
C PRO A 413 10.86 -21.29 2.08
N ARG A 414 11.73 -20.63 2.85
CA ARG A 414 12.31 -19.35 2.51
C ARG A 414 13.34 -19.45 1.39
N LEU A 415 14.29 -20.38 1.49
CA LEU A 415 15.35 -20.56 0.50
C LEU A 415 14.90 -21.39 -0.69
N PHE A 416 14.08 -22.42 -0.47
CA PHE A 416 13.58 -23.33 -1.51
C PHE A 416 12.15 -22.97 -1.89
N ASN A 417 11.98 -21.70 -2.26
CA ASN A 417 10.72 -21.17 -2.67
C ASN A 417 10.29 -21.74 -4.05
N ILE A 418 9.00 -21.97 -4.23
CA ILE A 418 8.42 -22.41 -5.51
C ILE A 418 7.49 -21.31 -6.03
N PRO A 419 7.77 -20.75 -7.23
CA PRO A 419 8.88 -21.07 -8.16
C PRO A 419 10.25 -20.60 -7.63
N PRO A 420 11.36 -21.27 -8.06
CA PRO A 420 12.71 -20.87 -7.66
C PRO A 420 13.10 -19.50 -8.16
N ARG A 421 13.80 -18.71 -7.34
CA ARG A 421 14.18 -17.32 -7.67
C ARG A 421 15.08 -17.16 -8.87
N ASP A 422 15.89 -18.17 -9.23
CA ASP A 422 16.75 -18.18 -10.42
C ASP A 422 16.02 -18.70 -11.68
N SER A 423 14.79 -19.20 -11.54
CA SER A 423 13.97 -19.69 -12.65
C SER A 423 13.52 -18.56 -13.57
N LYS A 424 13.22 -18.92 -14.84
CA LYS A 424 12.63 -17.98 -15.79
C LYS A 424 11.23 -17.54 -15.37
N GLU A 425 10.47 -18.45 -14.76
CA GLU A 425 9.13 -18.19 -14.24
C GLU A 425 9.17 -17.08 -13.17
N TRP A 426 10.06 -17.22 -12.18
CA TRP A 426 10.23 -16.18 -11.15
C TRP A 426 10.61 -14.83 -11.76
N LYS A 427 11.64 -14.81 -12.63
CA LYS A 427 12.13 -13.57 -13.21
C LYS A 427 11.07 -12.85 -14.03
N LEU A 428 10.27 -13.59 -14.80
CA LEU A 428 9.19 -13.01 -15.60
C LEU A 428 8.13 -12.38 -14.69
N GLU A 429 7.62 -13.12 -13.72
CA GLU A 429 6.58 -12.67 -12.80
C GLU A 429 7.05 -11.50 -11.93
N TYR A 430 8.27 -11.59 -11.37
CA TYR A 430 8.82 -10.60 -10.47
C TYR A 430 9.31 -9.32 -11.17
N THR A 431 9.73 -9.39 -12.45
CA THR A 431 10.13 -8.22 -13.23
C THR A 431 8.94 -7.33 -13.56
N VAL A 432 7.79 -7.92 -13.82
CA VAL A 432 6.54 -7.17 -14.00
C VAL A 432 6.28 -6.29 -12.76
N GLU A 433 6.48 -6.82 -11.56
CA GLU A 433 6.31 -6.07 -10.30
C GLU A 433 7.35 -4.97 -10.08
N HIS A 434 8.64 -5.18 -10.43
CA HIS A 434 9.68 -4.15 -10.28
C HIS A 434 9.46 -2.91 -11.15
N LEU A 435 8.94 -3.08 -12.35
CA LEU A 435 8.50 -1.96 -13.21
C LEU A 435 7.38 -1.15 -12.53
N LEU A 436 6.57 -1.80 -11.67
CA LEU A 436 5.48 -1.20 -10.92
C LEU A 436 5.97 -0.34 -9.74
N LYS A 437 7.00 -0.79 -9.00
CA LYS A 437 7.61 -0.02 -7.88
C LYS A 437 8.22 1.29 -8.36
N ASP A 438 8.84 1.30 -9.52
CA ASP A 438 9.38 2.51 -10.12
C ASP A 438 8.27 3.51 -10.48
N GLN A 439 7.09 3.06 -10.87
CA GLN A 439 5.94 3.95 -11.13
C GLN A 439 5.33 4.55 -9.87
N ILE A 440 5.28 3.83 -8.75
CA ILE A 440 4.85 4.37 -7.46
C ILE A 440 5.84 5.45 -6.98
N ASN A 441 7.12 5.28 -7.26
CA ASN A 441 8.17 6.25 -6.92
C ASN A 441 8.26 7.44 -7.89
N VAL A 442 7.89 7.29 -9.17
CA VAL A 442 7.91 8.36 -10.18
C VAL A 442 6.70 9.30 -10.07
N LYS A 443 5.61 8.89 -9.41
CA LYS A 443 4.42 9.75 -9.18
C LYS A 443 4.54 10.63 -7.92
N LYS A 444 5.75 10.85 -7.42
CA LYS A 444 6.06 11.82 -6.35
C LYS A 444 6.31 13.24 -6.87
#